data_2ad51f6748cdceab9aab707af638eaed
#
_entry.id   2ad51f6748cdceab9aab707af638eaed
#
_cell.length_a   1.000
_cell.length_b   1.000
_cell.length_c   1.000
_cell.angle_alpha   90.00
_cell.angle_beta   90.00
_cell.angle_gamma   90.00
#
_symmetry.space_group_name_H-M   'P 1'
#
loop_
_entity.id
_entity.type
_entity.pdbx_description
1 polymer ?
#
loop_
_entity_poly.entity_id
_entity_poly.type
_entity_poly.pdbx_seq_one_letter_code
_entity_poly.pdbx_strand_id
1 'polypeptide(L)'
;MKKAGNVGKKEYAVWIFVFAVFVFCLAWALAAPFDASPDESMRYQIVEFIAKHGSLPDGRDPEIRNANWGISYAFNPILPYMAGAVLVKIVQLFTASFRATVIAARMVNVLLGGGMAWFTWKIGELMFRRKEAGRFFAVLVCFLPGTCFLFSYINTDGLALFTTAWILYGWCRACKEGWSLSVCIQMGIAMGLCMLSYYNAYGYLLMSAVFFVGCMMKCQEQKWYWKQMMKKGCLMLGIVFLVAGWWFIRSGILYDGDFLGMKTSSIYAEKYAIDELKPSNRVLPVNMDMSVLDMMLWVPGSWQHNWLVTVLVYCS
;
A
#
# COMPACT_ATOMS: atom_id res chain seq x y z
N MET A 1 -24.31 -13.78 34.18
CA MET A 1 -23.39 -12.65 34.33
C MET A 1 -21.94 -12.89 33.88
N LYS A 2 -21.49 -14.08 33.54
CA LYS A 2 -20.07 -14.33 33.05
C LYS A 2 -19.78 -13.99 31.58
N LYS A 3 -20.78 -13.73 30.72
CA LYS A 3 -20.56 -13.44 29.29
C LYS A 3 -20.15 -11.99 28.97
N ALA A 4 -20.62 -11.01 29.73
CA ALA A 4 -20.34 -9.59 29.47
C ALA A 4 -18.87 -9.20 29.78
N GLY A 5 -18.29 -9.76 30.85
CA GLY A 5 -16.89 -9.46 31.22
C GLY A 5 -15.83 -10.04 30.29
N ASN A 6 -16.18 -11.01 29.44
CA ASN A 6 -15.25 -11.66 28.52
C ASN A 6 -15.23 -11.00 27.12
N VAL A 7 -16.27 -10.26 26.77
CA VAL A 7 -16.35 -9.48 25.51
C VAL A 7 -15.44 -8.26 25.61
N GLY A 8 -15.52 -7.48 26.70
CA GLY A 8 -14.67 -6.31 26.90
C GLY A 8 -13.17 -6.62 26.91
N LYS A 9 -12.74 -7.70 27.58
CA LYS A 9 -11.32 -8.11 27.60
C LYS A 9 -10.76 -8.48 26.23
N LYS A 10 -11.59 -8.95 25.30
CA LYS A 10 -11.17 -9.29 23.93
C LYS A 10 -10.96 -8.06 23.06
N GLU A 11 -11.79 -7.04 23.24
CA GLU A 11 -11.66 -5.79 22.48
C GLU A 11 -10.42 -5.00 22.90
N TYR A 12 -10.08 -4.97 24.17
CA TYR A 12 -8.85 -4.33 24.64
C TYR A 12 -7.57 -4.98 24.06
N ALA A 13 -7.54 -6.31 23.92
CA ALA A 13 -6.37 -7.01 23.44
C ALA A 13 -6.00 -6.62 21.98
N VAL A 14 -6.99 -6.44 21.09
CA VAL A 14 -6.70 -6.00 19.71
C VAL A 14 -6.15 -4.57 19.68
N TRP A 15 -6.72 -3.67 20.51
CA TRP A 15 -6.26 -2.28 20.53
C TRP A 15 -4.86 -2.13 21.15
N ILE A 16 -4.53 -2.93 22.17
CA ILE A 16 -3.16 -3.00 22.71
C ILE A 16 -2.19 -3.48 21.62
N PHE A 17 -2.57 -4.50 20.86
CA PHE A 17 -1.74 -4.99 19.76
C PHE A 17 -1.56 -3.94 18.66
N VAL A 18 -2.64 -3.30 18.21
CA VAL A 18 -2.60 -2.21 17.22
C VAL A 18 -1.70 -1.08 17.70
N PHE A 19 -1.82 -0.68 18.96
CA PHE A 19 -0.98 0.36 19.56
C PHE A 19 0.49 -0.06 19.63
N ALA A 20 0.78 -1.31 19.98
CA ALA A 20 2.15 -1.83 19.99
C ALA A 20 2.80 -1.80 18.59
N VAL A 21 2.08 -2.21 17.55
CA VAL A 21 2.56 -2.13 16.16
C VAL A 21 2.75 -0.67 15.74
N PHE A 22 1.79 0.20 16.05
CA PHE A 22 1.91 1.63 15.77
C PHE A 22 3.16 2.24 16.41
N VAL A 23 3.38 2.00 17.72
CA VAL A 23 4.56 2.53 18.45
C VAL A 23 5.85 1.96 17.85
N PHE A 24 5.87 0.70 17.47
CA PHE A 24 7.04 0.07 16.88
C PHE A 24 7.37 0.68 15.50
N CYS A 25 6.38 0.83 14.60
CA CYS A 25 6.58 1.51 13.32
C CYS A 25 6.98 2.98 13.51
N LEU A 26 6.40 3.67 14.50
CA LEU A 26 6.77 5.04 14.83
C LEU A 26 8.24 5.14 15.31
N ALA A 27 8.68 4.22 16.17
CA ALA A 27 10.07 4.19 16.63
C ALA A 27 11.04 4.05 15.45
N TRP A 28 10.74 3.17 14.49
CA TRP A 28 11.49 3.04 13.24
C TRP A 28 11.47 4.33 12.40
N ALA A 29 10.29 4.94 12.25
CA ALA A 29 10.13 6.18 11.49
C ALA A 29 10.92 7.35 12.10
N LEU A 30 11.08 7.38 13.43
CA LEU A 30 11.85 8.40 14.15
C LEU A 30 13.36 8.14 14.11
N ALA A 31 13.77 6.85 14.12
CA ALA A 31 15.17 6.44 14.14
C ALA A 31 15.83 6.51 12.76
N ALA A 32 15.09 6.19 11.69
CA ALA A 32 15.62 6.13 10.34
C ALA A 32 16.04 7.53 9.84
N PRO A 33 17.29 7.73 9.37
CA PRO A 33 17.69 8.96 8.71
C PRO A 33 16.81 9.23 7.48
N PHE A 34 16.67 10.49 7.10
CA PHE A 34 15.98 10.83 5.86
C PHE A 34 16.78 10.32 4.66
N ASP A 35 16.08 9.79 3.67
CA ASP A 35 16.63 9.22 2.43
C ASP A 35 17.52 7.97 2.63
N ALA A 36 17.54 7.37 3.82
CA ALA A 36 18.13 6.06 4.03
C ALA A 36 17.27 4.93 3.44
N SER A 37 15.99 5.21 3.22
CA SER A 37 15.05 4.30 2.56
C SER A 37 14.98 4.59 1.06
N PRO A 38 14.67 3.58 0.22
CA PRO A 38 14.69 3.75 -1.23
C PRO A 38 13.77 4.87 -1.71
N ASP A 39 14.34 5.78 -2.49
CA ASP A 39 13.64 6.85 -3.19
C ASP A 39 12.79 7.77 -2.28
N GLU A 40 13.08 7.81 -0.97
CA GLU A 40 12.28 8.58 -0.02
C GLU A 40 12.30 10.08 -0.35
N SER A 41 13.45 10.61 -0.78
CA SER A 41 13.59 12.01 -1.23
C SER A 41 12.71 12.33 -2.42
N MET A 42 12.69 11.47 -3.44
CA MET A 42 11.82 11.64 -4.62
C MET A 42 10.33 11.64 -4.26
N ARG A 43 9.97 10.81 -3.29
CA ARG A 43 8.58 10.68 -2.81
C ARG A 43 8.20 11.87 -1.94
N TYR A 44 9.12 12.34 -1.11
CA TYR A 44 8.93 13.53 -0.28
C TYR A 44 8.78 14.81 -1.10
N GLN A 45 9.49 14.93 -2.23
CA GLN A 45 9.31 16.07 -3.16
C GLN A 45 7.85 16.24 -3.59
N ILE A 46 7.12 15.15 -3.80
CA ILE A 46 5.68 15.20 -4.14
C ILE A 46 4.87 15.74 -2.95
N VAL A 47 5.16 15.27 -1.74
CA VAL A 47 4.52 15.76 -0.51
C VAL A 47 4.75 17.25 -0.33
N GLU A 48 6.01 17.69 -0.50
CA GLU A 48 6.42 19.09 -0.38
C GLU A 48 5.77 19.97 -1.45
N PHE A 49 5.75 19.50 -2.70
CA PHE A 49 5.07 20.21 -3.81
C PHE A 49 3.59 20.46 -3.47
N ILE A 50 2.86 19.43 -3.05
CA ILE A 50 1.44 19.55 -2.70
C ILE A 50 1.26 20.50 -1.50
N ALA A 51 2.11 20.39 -0.48
CA ALA A 51 2.06 21.26 0.70
C ALA A 51 2.34 22.73 0.34
N LYS A 52 3.24 22.98 -0.60
CA LYS A 52 3.63 24.33 -1.05
C LYS A 52 2.57 24.97 -1.96
N HIS A 53 2.16 24.24 -3.00
CA HIS A 53 1.31 24.78 -4.07
C HIS A 53 -0.20 24.57 -3.83
N GLY A 54 -0.60 23.64 -2.93
CA GLY A 54 -2.00 23.30 -2.70
C GLY A 54 -2.69 22.61 -3.88
N SER A 55 -1.92 22.13 -4.86
CA SER A 55 -2.40 21.47 -6.08
C SER A 55 -1.70 20.13 -6.30
N LEU A 56 -2.33 19.25 -7.08
CA LEU A 56 -1.73 17.96 -7.44
C LEU A 56 -0.69 18.15 -8.55
N PRO A 57 0.52 17.63 -8.39
CA PRO A 57 1.58 17.78 -9.39
C PRO A 57 1.26 17.03 -10.69
N ASP A 58 1.78 17.53 -11.80
CA ASP A 58 1.92 16.78 -13.04
C ASP A 58 3.23 15.99 -12.97
N GLY A 59 3.24 14.70 -13.34
CA GLY A 59 4.46 13.89 -13.35
C GLY A 59 5.56 14.43 -14.28
N ARG A 60 5.20 15.31 -15.23
CA ARG A 60 6.11 15.99 -16.15
C ARG A 60 6.78 17.23 -15.55
N ASP A 61 6.33 17.68 -14.38
CA ASP A 61 6.81 18.93 -13.78
C ASP A 61 8.32 18.85 -13.45
N PRO A 62 9.13 19.82 -13.92
CA PRO A 62 10.56 19.85 -13.62
C PRO A 62 10.89 19.97 -12.13
N GLU A 63 10.03 20.62 -11.32
CA GLU A 63 10.26 20.85 -9.88
C GLU A 63 10.34 19.53 -9.09
N ILE A 64 9.62 18.49 -9.54
CA ILE A 64 9.58 17.18 -8.87
C ILE A 64 10.26 16.06 -9.67
N ARG A 65 10.97 16.42 -10.74
CA ARG A 65 11.68 15.45 -11.58
C ARG A 65 13.03 15.10 -10.96
N ASN A 66 13.28 13.82 -10.76
CA ASN A 66 14.60 13.36 -10.35
C ASN A 66 15.62 13.52 -11.47
N ALA A 67 16.78 14.12 -11.17
CA ALA A 67 17.81 14.42 -12.15
C ALA A 67 18.44 13.16 -12.76
N ASN A 68 18.56 12.07 -11.98
CA ASN A 68 19.20 10.83 -12.46
C ASN A 68 18.21 9.97 -13.26
N TRP A 69 16.99 9.80 -12.77
CA TRP A 69 15.97 8.94 -13.37
C TRP A 69 15.13 9.63 -14.44
N GLY A 70 15.16 10.96 -14.52
CA GLY A 70 14.39 11.77 -15.49
C GLY A 70 12.87 11.75 -15.28
N ILE A 71 12.38 11.15 -14.19
CA ILE A 71 10.96 10.97 -13.87
C ILE A 71 10.62 11.43 -12.46
N SER A 72 9.32 11.48 -12.20
CA SER A 72 8.74 11.65 -10.86
C SER A 72 7.81 10.49 -10.52
N TYR A 73 7.65 10.20 -9.24
CA TYR A 73 6.61 9.28 -8.75
C TYR A 73 5.18 9.83 -8.93
N ALA A 74 5.00 11.10 -9.33
CA ALA A 74 3.69 11.69 -9.58
C ALA A 74 2.98 11.17 -10.84
N PHE A 75 3.63 10.36 -11.67
CA PHE A 75 2.96 9.57 -12.70
C PHE A 75 2.10 8.44 -12.13
N ASN A 76 2.46 7.91 -10.96
CA ASN A 76 1.74 6.85 -10.25
C ASN A 76 0.68 7.45 -9.30
N PRO A 77 -0.27 6.64 -8.79
CA PRO A 77 -1.19 7.11 -7.75
C PRO A 77 -0.44 7.61 -6.51
N ILE A 78 -0.80 8.80 -6.04
CA ILE A 78 -0.09 9.56 -4.99
C ILE A 78 -0.91 9.74 -3.72
N LEU A 79 -1.94 8.95 -3.48
CA LEU A 79 -2.84 9.12 -2.35
C LEU A 79 -2.13 9.22 -0.98
N PRO A 80 -1.11 8.38 -0.65
CA PRO A 80 -0.37 8.55 0.60
C PRO A 80 0.38 9.88 0.68
N TYR A 81 0.89 10.39 -0.44
CA TYR A 81 1.60 11.67 -0.47
C TYR A 81 0.65 12.85 -0.30
N MET A 82 -0.58 12.75 -0.82
CA MET A 82 -1.63 13.75 -0.56
C MET A 82 -1.96 13.83 0.92
N ALA A 83 -2.16 12.67 1.57
CA ALA A 83 -2.39 12.60 3.01
C ALA A 83 -1.17 13.13 3.80
N GLY A 84 0.04 12.80 3.37
CA GLY A 84 1.29 13.31 3.93
C GLY A 84 1.39 14.83 3.84
N ALA A 85 1.02 15.41 2.70
CA ALA A 85 1.03 16.86 2.49
C ALA A 85 0.09 17.60 3.45
N VAL A 86 -1.08 17.04 3.74
CA VAL A 86 -2.00 17.58 4.75
C VAL A 86 -1.33 17.62 6.13
N LEU A 87 -0.70 16.52 6.55
CA LEU A 87 -0.01 16.45 7.84
C LEU A 87 1.19 17.40 7.89
N VAL A 88 1.96 17.48 6.81
CA VAL A 88 3.07 18.45 6.69
C VAL A 88 2.55 19.88 6.83
N LYS A 89 1.46 20.23 6.14
CA LYS A 89 0.85 21.56 6.23
C LYS A 89 0.44 21.90 7.66
N ILE A 90 -0.16 20.95 8.38
CA ILE A 90 -0.52 21.11 9.79
C ILE A 90 0.72 21.36 10.65
N VAL A 91 1.79 20.57 10.48
CA VAL A 91 3.02 20.72 11.26
C VAL A 91 3.73 22.04 10.96
N GLN A 92 3.70 22.51 9.71
CA GLN A 92 4.25 23.79 9.31
C GLN A 92 3.61 24.99 10.01
N LEU A 93 2.41 24.86 10.56
CA LEU A 93 1.79 25.91 11.39
C LEU A 93 2.50 26.10 12.73
N PHE A 94 3.23 25.09 13.20
CA PHE A 94 3.88 25.09 14.52
C PHE A 94 5.41 25.14 14.44
N THR A 95 6.02 24.68 13.36
CA THR A 95 7.48 24.59 13.22
C THR A 95 7.91 24.61 11.75
N ALA A 96 9.08 25.23 11.51
CA ALA A 96 9.76 25.18 10.21
C ALA A 96 10.80 24.04 10.11
N SER A 97 10.85 23.14 11.09
CA SER A 97 11.83 22.05 11.12
C SER A 97 11.60 21.06 10.01
N PHE A 98 12.58 20.87 9.12
CA PHE A 98 12.58 19.86 8.07
C PHE A 98 12.35 18.44 8.63
N ARG A 99 13.01 18.09 9.72
CA ARG A 99 12.83 16.79 10.38
C ARG A 99 11.37 16.58 10.81
N ALA A 100 10.72 17.60 11.35
CA ALA A 100 9.32 17.51 11.76
C ALA A 100 8.38 17.28 10.58
N THR A 101 8.62 17.92 9.42
CA THR A 101 7.83 17.73 8.21
C THR A 101 8.03 16.34 7.60
N VAL A 102 9.26 15.81 7.60
CA VAL A 102 9.53 14.43 7.17
C VAL A 102 8.81 13.42 8.07
N ILE A 103 8.88 13.59 9.39
CA ILE A 103 8.16 12.71 10.33
C ILE A 103 6.65 12.80 10.11
N ALA A 104 6.10 13.99 9.88
CA ALA A 104 4.69 14.19 9.57
C ALA A 104 4.27 13.41 8.31
N ALA A 105 5.09 13.45 7.26
CA ALA A 105 4.82 12.69 6.03
C ALA A 105 4.88 11.16 6.27
N ARG A 106 5.85 10.67 7.06
CA ARG A 106 5.98 9.25 7.46
C ARG A 106 4.79 8.75 8.28
N MET A 107 4.14 9.63 9.06
CA MET A 107 3.01 9.27 9.91
C MET A 107 1.85 8.61 9.14
N VAL A 108 1.66 8.91 7.86
CA VAL A 108 0.66 8.25 7.03
C VAL A 108 0.89 6.74 7.02
N ASN A 109 2.12 6.31 6.73
CA ASN A 109 2.44 4.87 6.69
C ASN A 109 2.42 4.24 8.09
N VAL A 110 2.86 4.95 9.12
CA VAL A 110 2.77 4.48 10.51
C VAL A 110 1.32 4.21 10.91
N LEU A 111 0.38 5.09 10.55
CA LEU A 111 -1.06 4.89 10.78
C LEU A 111 -1.62 3.71 9.99
N LEU A 112 -1.20 3.56 8.72
CA LEU A 112 -1.59 2.42 7.89
C LEU A 112 -1.07 1.10 8.47
N GLY A 113 0.12 1.08 9.08
CA GLY A 113 0.66 -0.07 9.81
C GLY A 113 -0.21 -0.49 11.00
N GLY A 114 -0.70 0.47 11.78
CA GLY A 114 -1.68 0.23 12.83
C GLY A 114 -3.00 -0.33 12.27
N GLY A 115 -3.49 0.22 11.17
CA GLY A 115 -4.67 -0.29 10.48
C GLY A 115 -4.50 -1.71 9.94
N MET A 116 -3.35 -2.02 9.34
CA MET A 116 -3.00 -3.38 8.92
C MET A 116 -2.99 -4.36 10.10
N ALA A 117 -2.45 -3.96 11.24
CA ALA A 117 -2.43 -4.79 12.45
C ALA A 117 -3.84 -5.20 12.88
N TRP A 118 -4.80 -4.27 12.80
CA TRP A 118 -6.20 -4.58 13.10
C TRP A 118 -6.76 -5.64 12.14
N PHE A 119 -6.57 -5.48 10.83
CA PHE A 119 -7.05 -6.46 9.84
C PHE A 119 -6.37 -7.82 10.02
N THR A 120 -5.05 -7.85 10.23
CA THR A 120 -4.29 -9.07 10.42
C THR A 120 -4.76 -9.84 11.66
N TRP A 121 -5.04 -9.13 12.78
CA TRP A 121 -5.63 -9.73 13.97
C TRP A 121 -7.00 -10.33 13.67
N LYS A 122 -7.86 -9.60 12.95
CA LYS A 122 -9.19 -10.07 12.56
C LYS A 122 -9.15 -11.27 11.62
N ILE A 123 -8.20 -11.32 10.68
CA ILE A 123 -7.93 -12.50 9.85
C ILE A 123 -7.57 -13.69 10.74
N GLY A 124 -6.68 -13.48 11.72
CA GLY A 124 -6.29 -14.53 12.68
C GLY A 124 -7.49 -15.08 13.46
N GLU A 125 -8.41 -14.21 13.92
CA GLU A 125 -9.65 -14.66 14.58
C GLU A 125 -10.60 -15.44 13.67
N LEU A 126 -10.59 -15.15 12.36
CA LEU A 126 -11.45 -15.80 11.39
C LEU A 126 -10.90 -17.13 10.88
N MET A 127 -9.58 -17.23 10.68
CA MET A 127 -8.93 -18.39 10.05
C MET A 127 -8.56 -19.50 11.04
N PHE A 128 -8.14 -19.15 12.25
CA PHE A 128 -7.61 -20.12 13.19
C PHE A 128 -8.63 -20.55 14.23
N ARG A 129 -8.74 -21.86 14.48
CA ARG A 129 -9.61 -22.40 15.54
C ARG A 129 -9.09 -22.02 16.94
N ARG A 130 -7.75 -22.04 17.12
CA ARG A 130 -7.10 -21.65 18.38
C ARG A 130 -6.75 -20.17 18.35
N LYS A 131 -7.20 -19.42 19.34
CA LYS A 131 -6.97 -17.97 19.43
C LYS A 131 -5.51 -17.60 19.50
N GLU A 132 -4.72 -18.43 20.20
CA GLU A 132 -3.27 -18.26 20.36
C GLU A 132 -2.58 -18.34 18.99
N ALA A 133 -2.95 -19.30 18.15
CA ALA A 133 -2.42 -19.43 16.78
C ALA A 133 -2.77 -18.20 15.91
N GLY A 134 -4.00 -17.70 16.01
CA GLY A 134 -4.40 -16.48 15.29
C GLY A 134 -3.65 -15.24 15.77
N ARG A 135 -3.40 -15.10 17.06
CA ARG A 135 -2.58 -14.01 17.63
C ARG A 135 -1.13 -14.13 17.21
N PHE A 136 -0.56 -15.33 17.27
CA PHE A 136 0.80 -15.58 16.84
C PHE A 136 0.99 -15.26 15.35
N PHE A 137 0.03 -15.64 14.51
CA PHE A 137 -0.01 -15.24 13.10
C PHE A 137 0.04 -13.71 12.95
N ALA A 138 -0.81 -12.98 13.71
CA ALA A 138 -0.83 -11.51 13.62
C ALA A 138 0.51 -10.90 14.06
N VAL A 139 1.11 -11.41 15.13
CA VAL A 139 2.45 -10.97 15.59
C VAL A 139 3.50 -11.23 14.52
N LEU A 140 3.56 -12.44 13.98
CA LEU A 140 4.53 -12.78 12.93
C LEU A 140 4.42 -11.85 11.73
N VAL A 141 3.22 -11.63 11.21
CA VAL A 141 3.02 -10.80 10.00
C VAL A 141 3.36 -9.34 10.26
N CYS A 142 2.90 -8.78 11.39
CA CYS A 142 3.07 -7.34 11.66
C CYS A 142 4.49 -6.96 12.11
N PHE A 143 5.21 -7.88 12.77
CA PHE A 143 6.58 -7.62 13.22
C PHE A 143 7.65 -8.23 12.30
N LEU A 144 7.27 -8.69 11.09
CA LEU A 144 8.26 -8.97 10.06
C LEU A 144 9.05 -7.69 9.77
N PRO A 145 10.40 -7.74 9.78
CA PRO A 145 11.21 -6.55 9.54
C PRO A 145 10.84 -5.80 8.27
N GLY A 146 10.60 -6.51 7.16
CA GLY A 146 10.16 -5.89 5.91
C GLY A 146 8.81 -5.17 6.02
N THR A 147 7.86 -5.71 6.80
CA THR A 147 6.57 -5.07 7.08
C THR A 147 6.77 -3.76 7.85
N CYS A 148 7.53 -3.81 8.95
CA CYS A 148 7.81 -2.64 9.77
C CYS A 148 8.56 -1.56 8.99
N PHE A 149 9.53 -1.96 8.18
CA PHE A 149 10.28 -1.06 7.31
C PHE A 149 9.35 -0.32 6.34
N LEU A 150 8.46 -1.02 5.63
CA LEU A 150 7.54 -0.39 4.68
C LEU A 150 6.55 0.58 5.35
N PHE A 151 6.24 0.40 6.63
CA PHE A 151 5.40 1.32 7.38
C PHE A 151 6.17 2.45 8.09
N SER A 152 7.49 2.55 7.91
CA SER A 152 8.33 3.53 8.62
C SER A 152 8.81 4.71 7.78
N TYR A 153 8.64 4.69 6.46
CA TYR A 153 9.12 5.75 5.57
C TYR A 153 8.06 6.15 4.52
N ILE A 154 8.33 7.20 3.76
CA ILE A 154 7.39 7.78 2.78
C ILE A 154 7.35 6.91 1.52
N ASN A 155 6.26 6.17 1.33
CA ASN A 155 6.06 5.31 0.16
C ASN A 155 4.58 5.02 -0.09
N THR A 156 4.26 4.37 -1.20
CA THR A 156 2.91 3.88 -1.54
C THR A 156 2.71 2.40 -1.21
N ASP A 157 3.79 1.69 -0.87
CA ASP A 157 3.76 0.26 -0.53
C ASP A 157 3.05 0.01 0.81
N GLY A 158 3.14 0.96 1.75
CA GLY A 158 2.38 0.90 3.00
C GLY A 158 0.86 0.86 2.76
N LEU A 159 0.36 1.69 1.83
CA LEU A 159 -1.06 1.64 1.43
C LEU A 159 -1.39 0.31 0.73
N ALA A 160 -0.47 -0.21 -0.10
CA ALA A 160 -0.65 -1.50 -0.77
C ALA A 160 -0.77 -2.65 0.23
N LEU A 161 0.11 -2.74 1.22
CA LEU A 161 0.05 -3.75 2.28
C LEU A 161 -1.22 -3.64 3.14
N PHE A 162 -1.57 -2.42 3.54
CA PHE A 162 -2.79 -2.16 4.31
C PHE A 162 -4.04 -2.63 3.56
N THR A 163 -4.17 -2.23 2.29
CA THR A 163 -5.34 -2.59 1.47
C THR A 163 -5.36 -4.07 1.13
N THR A 164 -4.22 -4.70 0.92
CA THR A 164 -4.11 -6.15 0.76
C THR A 164 -4.62 -6.90 1.99
N ALA A 165 -4.21 -6.48 3.19
CA ALA A 165 -4.72 -7.06 4.43
C ALA A 165 -6.23 -6.86 4.56
N TRP A 166 -6.76 -5.70 4.16
CA TRP A 166 -8.20 -5.44 4.15
C TRP A 166 -8.95 -6.33 3.16
N ILE A 167 -8.42 -6.52 1.93
CA ILE A 167 -8.99 -7.44 0.93
C ILE A 167 -9.01 -8.86 1.47
N LEU A 168 -7.90 -9.37 2.04
CA LEU A 168 -7.83 -10.70 2.62
C LEU A 168 -8.82 -10.89 3.78
N TYR A 169 -8.98 -9.89 4.62
CA TYR A 169 -10.02 -9.87 5.65
C TYR A 169 -11.43 -9.97 5.02
N GLY A 170 -11.67 -9.25 3.95
CA GLY A 170 -12.93 -9.32 3.20
C GLY A 170 -13.20 -10.71 2.63
N TRP A 171 -12.17 -11.39 2.09
CA TRP A 171 -12.31 -12.78 1.64
C TRP A 171 -12.66 -13.73 2.79
N CYS A 172 -11.99 -13.60 3.93
CA CYS A 172 -12.30 -14.40 5.11
C CYS A 172 -13.75 -14.18 5.59
N ARG A 173 -14.23 -12.94 5.55
CA ARG A 173 -15.63 -12.63 5.86
C ARG A 173 -16.58 -13.23 4.84
N ALA A 174 -16.28 -13.10 3.55
CA ALA A 174 -17.09 -13.65 2.47
C ALA A 174 -17.25 -15.17 2.59
N CYS A 175 -16.18 -15.88 3.02
CA CYS A 175 -16.25 -17.32 3.30
C CYS A 175 -17.18 -17.69 4.46
N LYS A 176 -17.29 -16.82 5.50
CA LYS A 176 -18.09 -17.10 6.70
C LYS A 176 -19.52 -16.58 6.63
N GLU A 177 -19.69 -15.37 6.12
CA GLU A 177 -20.95 -14.62 6.13
C GLU A 177 -21.62 -14.56 4.74
N GLY A 178 -20.92 -15.10 3.72
CA GLY A 178 -21.29 -14.91 2.31
C GLY A 178 -21.02 -13.47 1.86
N TRP A 179 -21.39 -13.19 0.62
CA TRP A 179 -21.28 -11.85 0.01
C TRP A 179 -22.45 -10.95 0.44
N SER A 180 -22.49 -10.60 1.72
CA SER A 180 -23.46 -9.64 2.24
C SER A 180 -23.19 -8.22 1.70
N LEU A 181 -24.15 -7.31 1.83
CA LEU A 181 -23.99 -5.91 1.42
C LEU A 181 -22.77 -5.26 2.08
N SER A 182 -22.58 -5.50 3.39
CA SER A 182 -21.44 -4.99 4.15
C SER A 182 -20.10 -5.50 3.61
N VAL A 183 -20.03 -6.79 3.25
CA VAL A 183 -18.82 -7.38 2.65
C VAL A 183 -18.55 -6.78 1.29
N CYS A 184 -19.57 -6.60 0.44
CA CYS A 184 -19.41 -6.00 -0.88
C CYS A 184 -18.93 -4.54 -0.80
N ILE A 185 -19.51 -3.74 0.12
CA ILE A 185 -19.09 -2.34 0.31
C ILE A 185 -17.64 -2.26 0.76
N GLN A 186 -17.26 -2.99 1.81
CA GLN A 186 -15.88 -2.97 2.30
C GLN A 186 -14.88 -3.46 1.26
N MET A 187 -15.22 -4.49 0.46
CA MET A 187 -14.39 -4.99 -0.63
C MET A 187 -14.22 -3.94 -1.72
N GLY A 188 -15.31 -3.27 -2.11
CA GLY A 188 -15.24 -2.18 -3.09
C GLY A 188 -14.32 -1.05 -2.63
N ILE A 189 -14.41 -0.63 -1.37
CA ILE A 189 -13.53 0.40 -0.79
C ILE A 189 -12.07 -0.09 -0.75
N ALA A 190 -11.82 -1.29 -0.23
CA ALA A 190 -10.47 -1.84 -0.12
C ALA A 190 -9.79 -1.98 -1.49
N MET A 191 -10.52 -2.48 -2.50
CA MET A 191 -10.02 -2.60 -3.87
C MET A 191 -9.79 -1.23 -4.52
N GLY A 192 -10.69 -0.26 -4.30
CA GLY A 192 -10.51 1.11 -4.80
C GLY A 192 -9.27 1.78 -4.21
N LEU A 193 -9.05 1.67 -2.90
CA LEU A 193 -7.84 2.16 -2.25
C LEU A 193 -6.58 1.40 -2.71
N CYS A 194 -6.70 0.10 -2.98
CA CYS A 194 -5.62 -0.70 -3.55
C CYS A 194 -5.22 -0.19 -4.95
N MET A 195 -6.18 0.23 -5.77
CA MET A 195 -5.88 0.86 -7.07
C MET A 195 -5.16 2.20 -6.93
N LEU A 196 -5.33 2.91 -5.81
CA LEU A 196 -4.62 4.16 -5.51
C LEU A 196 -3.29 3.93 -4.76
N SER A 197 -2.84 2.70 -4.66
CA SER A 197 -1.56 2.29 -4.09
C SER A 197 -0.55 1.95 -5.19
N TYR A 198 0.41 1.10 -4.88
CA TYR A 198 1.43 0.66 -5.83
C TYR A 198 0.94 -0.49 -6.71
N TYR A 199 1.29 -0.47 -7.99
CA TYR A 199 0.81 -1.43 -9.01
C TYR A 199 1.11 -2.90 -8.68
N ASN A 200 2.12 -3.18 -7.86
CA ASN A 200 2.44 -4.54 -7.41
C ASN A 200 1.28 -5.24 -6.69
N ALA A 201 0.39 -4.47 -6.07
CA ALA A 201 -0.79 -5.01 -5.37
C ALA A 201 -1.96 -5.36 -6.30
N TYR A 202 -1.91 -5.00 -7.59
CA TYR A 202 -3.05 -5.20 -8.52
C TYR A 202 -3.38 -6.66 -8.77
N GLY A 203 -2.45 -7.58 -8.52
CA GLY A 203 -2.72 -9.01 -8.51
C GLY A 203 -3.86 -9.41 -7.57
N TYR A 204 -3.99 -8.71 -6.42
CA TYR A 204 -5.08 -8.95 -5.47
C TYR A 204 -6.44 -8.51 -5.99
N LEU A 205 -6.50 -7.50 -6.88
CA LEU A 205 -7.74 -7.08 -7.53
C LEU A 205 -8.25 -8.18 -8.46
N LEU A 206 -7.36 -8.72 -9.31
CA LEU A 206 -7.68 -9.82 -10.21
C LEU A 206 -8.11 -11.05 -9.43
N MET A 207 -7.35 -11.44 -8.40
CA MET A 207 -7.68 -12.59 -7.55
C MET A 207 -8.99 -12.39 -6.81
N SER A 208 -9.35 -11.15 -6.41
CA SER A 208 -10.64 -10.85 -5.79
C SER A 208 -11.80 -11.09 -6.75
N ALA A 209 -11.65 -10.74 -8.03
CA ALA A 209 -12.65 -11.00 -9.05
C ALA A 209 -12.85 -12.51 -9.26
N VAL A 210 -11.74 -13.27 -9.41
CA VAL A 210 -11.78 -14.73 -9.55
C VAL A 210 -12.41 -15.39 -8.32
N PHE A 211 -12.02 -14.97 -7.13
CA PHE A 211 -12.55 -15.48 -5.86
C PHE A 211 -14.05 -15.19 -5.71
N PHE A 212 -14.49 -13.97 -6.05
CA PHE A 212 -15.90 -13.59 -6.03
C PHE A 212 -16.75 -14.46 -6.97
N VAL A 213 -16.32 -14.60 -8.22
CA VAL A 213 -17.01 -15.43 -9.21
C VAL A 213 -17.06 -16.90 -8.77
N GLY A 214 -15.92 -17.44 -8.31
CA GLY A 214 -15.83 -18.83 -7.83
C GLY A 214 -16.75 -19.11 -6.63
N CYS A 215 -16.82 -18.18 -5.66
CA CYS A 215 -17.74 -18.28 -4.53
C CYS A 215 -19.21 -18.22 -4.97
N MET A 216 -19.54 -17.32 -5.88
CA MET A 216 -20.92 -17.17 -6.37
C MET A 216 -21.36 -18.37 -7.21
N MET A 217 -20.46 -18.98 -7.99
CA MET A 217 -20.75 -20.21 -8.75
C MET A 217 -21.02 -21.43 -7.87
N LYS A 218 -20.38 -21.54 -6.70
CA LYS A 218 -20.69 -22.62 -5.75
C LYS A 218 -22.10 -22.54 -5.16
N CYS A 219 -22.74 -21.38 -5.22
CA CYS A 219 -24.09 -21.15 -4.72
C CYS A 219 -25.18 -21.39 -5.78
N GLN A 220 -24.92 -22.24 -6.80
CA GLN A 220 -25.78 -22.45 -7.98
C GLN A 220 -27.19 -23.02 -7.69
N GLU A 221 -27.47 -23.50 -6.50
CA GLU A 221 -28.79 -24.07 -6.14
C GLU A 221 -29.95 -23.04 -6.19
N GLN A 222 -29.64 -21.74 -6.29
CA GLN A 222 -30.64 -20.68 -6.41
C GLN A 222 -30.80 -20.22 -7.87
N LYS A 223 -31.99 -20.36 -8.43
CA LYS A 223 -32.37 -19.90 -9.79
C LYS A 223 -32.00 -18.44 -10.14
N TRP A 224 -31.63 -17.61 -9.16
CA TRP A 224 -31.34 -16.18 -9.29
C TRP A 224 -29.89 -15.80 -9.02
N TYR A 225 -28.96 -16.76 -8.95
CA TYR A 225 -27.57 -16.47 -8.57
C TYR A 225 -26.88 -15.49 -9.53
N TRP A 226 -27.12 -15.59 -10.84
CA TRP A 226 -26.55 -14.67 -11.83
C TRP A 226 -26.99 -13.22 -11.60
N LYS A 227 -28.28 -12.98 -11.31
CA LYS A 227 -28.79 -11.63 -11.03
C LYS A 227 -28.16 -11.07 -9.75
N GLN A 228 -28.00 -11.87 -8.73
CA GLN A 228 -27.35 -11.46 -7.49
C GLN A 228 -25.84 -11.23 -7.68
N MET A 229 -25.16 -12.09 -8.43
CA MET A 229 -23.75 -11.94 -8.77
C MET A 229 -23.53 -10.62 -9.53
N MET A 230 -24.31 -10.35 -10.56
CA MET A 230 -24.24 -9.09 -11.31
C MET A 230 -24.50 -7.88 -10.42
N LYS A 231 -25.56 -7.92 -9.61
CA LYS A 231 -25.88 -6.81 -8.69
C LYS A 231 -24.75 -6.51 -7.71
N LYS A 232 -24.17 -7.54 -7.09
CA LYS A 232 -23.08 -7.40 -6.12
C LYS A 232 -21.77 -6.99 -6.81
N GLY A 233 -21.48 -7.57 -7.97
CA GLY A 233 -20.32 -7.21 -8.79
C GLY A 233 -20.38 -5.76 -9.25
N CYS A 234 -21.52 -5.31 -9.81
CA CYS A 234 -21.71 -3.91 -10.21
C CYS A 234 -21.60 -2.95 -9.03
N LEU A 235 -22.13 -3.32 -7.85
CA LEU A 235 -21.97 -2.51 -6.65
C LEU A 235 -20.49 -2.34 -6.28
N MET A 236 -19.71 -3.43 -6.22
CA MET A 236 -18.28 -3.37 -5.90
C MET A 236 -17.51 -2.55 -6.94
N LEU A 237 -17.75 -2.80 -8.25
CA LEU A 237 -17.12 -2.03 -9.33
C LEU A 237 -17.49 -0.54 -9.29
N GLY A 238 -18.74 -0.21 -9.00
CA GLY A 238 -19.18 1.18 -8.81
C GLY A 238 -18.45 1.87 -7.68
N ILE A 239 -18.27 1.19 -6.54
CA ILE A 239 -17.50 1.74 -5.42
C ILE A 239 -16.02 1.90 -5.79
N VAL A 240 -15.41 0.90 -6.44
CA VAL A 240 -14.03 1.01 -6.93
C VAL A 240 -13.86 2.22 -7.85
N PHE A 241 -14.80 2.41 -8.79
CA PHE A 241 -14.78 3.55 -9.69
C PHE A 241 -14.92 4.90 -8.95
N LEU A 242 -15.80 4.98 -7.96
CA LEU A 242 -15.96 6.19 -7.15
C LEU A 242 -14.71 6.51 -6.33
N VAL A 243 -14.02 5.49 -5.79
CA VAL A 243 -12.82 5.69 -4.97
C VAL A 243 -11.60 5.99 -5.82
N ALA A 244 -11.38 5.27 -6.91
CA ALA A 244 -10.13 5.32 -7.67
C ALA A 244 -10.26 5.94 -9.06
N GLY A 245 -11.45 5.94 -9.66
CA GLY A 245 -11.66 6.34 -11.07
C GLY A 245 -11.20 7.76 -11.38
N TRP A 246 -11.34 8.68 -10.43
CA TRP A 246 -10.91 10.07 -10.58
C TRP A 246 -9.42 10.21 -10.92
N TRP A 247 -8.56 9.37 -10.33
CA TRP A 247 -7.12 9.40 -10.59
C TRP A 247 -6.81 8.98 -12.04
N PHE A 248 -7.38 7.87 -12.47
CA PHE A 248 -7.15 7.33 -13.80
C PHE A 248 -7.76 8.22 -14.88
N ILE A 249 -8.94 8.81 -14.65
CA ILE A 249 -9.53 9.81 -15.54
C ILE A 249 -8.62 11.03 -15.66
N ARG A 250 -8.12 11.56 -14.51
CA ARG A 250 -7.16 12.66 -14.51
C ARG A 250 -5.90 12.31 -15.31
N SER A 251 -5.33 11.13 -15.09
CA SER A 251 -4.14 10.69 -15.83
C SER A 251 -4.42 10.57 -17.33
N GLY A 252 -5.56 10.00 -17.71
CA GLY A 252 -5.97 9.93 -19.13
C GLY A 252 -6.11 11.29 -19.78
N ILE A 253 -6.63 12.30 -19.07
CA ILE A 253 -6.75 13.68 -19.57
C ILE A 253 -5.37 14.36 -19.65
N LEU A 254 -4.53 14.22 -18.62
CA LEU A 254 -3.22 14.85 -18.58
C LEU A 254 -2.22 14.26 -19.57
N TYR A 255 -2.28 12.95 -19.79
CA TYR A 255 -1.28 12.19 -20.54
C TYR A 255 -1.82 11.61 -21.85
N ASP A 256 -2.77 12.33 -22.49
CA ASP A 256 -3.28 11.99 -23.84
C ASP A 256 -3.73 10.53 -23.99
N GLY A 257 -4.53 10.06 -23.02
CA GLY A 257 -5.09 8.69 -23.00
C GLY A 257 -4.23 7.66 -22.26
N ASP A 258 -3.10 8.04 -21.69
CA ASP A 258 -2.28 7.16 -20.84
C ASP A 258 -2.84 7.15 -19.40
N PHE A 259 -3.87 6.33 -19.16
CA PHE A 259 -4.57 6.23 -17.88
C PHE A 259 -3.67 5.80 -16.71
N LEU A 260 -2.59 5.06 -16.98
CA LEU A 260 -1.64 4.59 -15.96
C LEU A 260 -0.43 5.50 -15.81
N GLY A 261 -0.21 6.43 -16.72
CA GLY A 261 0.97 7.29 -16.74
C GLY A 261 2.29 6.56 -17.08
N MET A 262 2.22 5.26 -17.35
CA MET A 262 3.41 4.43 -17.54
C MET A 262 4.13 4.73 -18.86
N LYS A 263 3.38 4.90 -19.95
CA LYS A 263 3.93 5.23 -21.27
C LYS A 263 4.61 6.60 -21.23
N THR A 264 3.92 7.58 -20.66
CA THR A 264 4.42 8.95 -20.55
C THR A 264 5.66 9.02 -19.65
N SER A 265 5.62 8.30 -18.51
CA SER A 265 6.78 8.17 -17.62
C SER A 265 7.99 7.58 -18.33
N SER A 266 7.79 6.51 -19.14
CA SER A 266 8.87 5.88 -19.92
C SER A 266 9.47 6.84 -20.95
N ILE A 267 8.64 7.63 -21.66
CA ILE A 267 9.10 8.65 -22.61
C ILE A 267 9.93 9.72 -21.89
N TYR A 268 9.49 10.16 -20.71
CA TYR A 268 10.23 11.14 -19.91
C TYR A 268 11.53 10.59 -19.36
N ALA A 269 11.55 9.32 -18.91
CA ALA A 269 12.79 8.64 -18.54
C ALA A 269 13.79 8.60 -19.69
N GLU A 270 13.35 8.22 -20.90
CA GLU A 270 14.21 8.20 -22.08
C GLU A 270 14.80 9.57 -22.41
N LYS A 271 14.00 10.62 -22.24
CA LYS A 271 14.40 11.99 -22.61
C LYS A 271 15.33 12.65 -21.59
N TYR A 272 15.13 12.40 -20.31
CA TYR A 272 15.72 13.20 -19.23
C TYR A 272 16.58 12.42 -18.24
N ALA A 273 16.58 11.09 -18.29
CA ALA A 273 17.49 10.30 -17.45
C ALA A 273 18.95 10.42 -17.91
N ILE A 274 19.87 10.20 -16.99
CA ILE A 274 21.28 9.98 -17.36
C ILE A 274 21.41 8.74 -18.24
N ASP A 275 22.42 8.68 -19.08
CA ASP A 275 22.52 7.66 -20.16
C ASP A 275 22.44 6.23 -19.63
N GLU A 276 23.04 5.93 -18.49
CA GLU A 276 23.02 4.59 -17.85
C GLU A 276 21.63 4.17 -17.39
N LEU A 277 20.74 5.13 -17.07
CA LEU A 277 19.41 4.89 -16.53
C LEU A 277 18.29 5.06 -17.56
N LYS A 278 18.61 5.37 -18.80
CA LYS A 278 17.60 5.42 -19.87
C LYS A 278 16.98 4.04 -20.10
N PRO A 279 15.67 3.95 -20.30
CA PRO A 279 14.99 2.68 -20.59
C PRO A 279 15.64 1.88 -21.73
N SER A 280 16.10 2.55 -22.81
CA SER A 280 16.79 1.93 -23.94
C SER A 280 18.15 1.32 -23.59
N ASN A 281 18.83 1.84 -22.57
CA ASN A 281 20.16 1.41 -22.15
C ASN A 281 20.13 0.43 -20.96
N ARG A 282 18.96 0.25 -20.33
CA ARG A 282 18.82 -0.74 -19.26
C ARG A 282 18.96 -2.14 -19.83
N VAL A 283 20.13 -2.72 -19.62
CA VAL A 283 20.33 -4.15 -19.87
C VAL A 283 19.44 -4.88 -18.86
N LEU A 284 18.35 -5.44 -19.37
CA LEU A 284 17.64 -6.45 -18.57
C LEU A 284 18.65 -7.56 -18.28
N PRO A 285 18.71 -8.11 -17.07
CA PRO A 285 19.64 -9.22 -16.74
C PRO A 285 19.29 -10.53 -17.48
N VAL A 286 18.77 -10.44 -18.70
CA VAL A 286 18.34 -11.53 -19.58
C VAL A 286 19.55 -12.31 -20.13
N ASN A 287 20.76 -11.76 -20.01
CA ASN A 287 21.99 -12.45 -20.41
C ASN A 287 22.64 -13.27 -19.29
N MET A 288 21.99 -13.37 -18.14
CA MET A 288 22.40 -14.36 -17.13
C MET A 288 21.64 -15.65 -17.42
N ASP A 289 22.34 -16.79 -17.44
CA ASP A 289 21.76 -18.15 -17.41
C ASP A 289 21.02 -18.40 -16.09
N MET A 290 20.08 -17.51 -15.76
CA MET A 290 19.26 -17.60 -14.58
C MET A 290 17.99 -18.36 -14.93
N SER A 291 17.68 -19.39 -14.18
CA SER A 291 16.41 -20.07 -14.28
C SER A 291 15.25 -19.11 -13.90
N VAL A 292 14.04 -19.40 -14.34
CA VAL A 292 12.84 -18.63 -13.95
C VAL A 292 12.69 -18.60 -12.43
N LEU A 293 13.13 -19.66 -11.74
CA LEU A 293 13.14 -19.73 -10.27
C LEU A 293 14.15 -18.75 -9.67
N ASP A 294 15.34 -18.64 -10.25
CA ASP A 294 16.36 -17.70 -9.82
C ASP A 294 15.91 -16.25 -10.05
N MET A 295 15.20 -15.95 -11.15
CA MET A 295 14.58 -14.65 -11.38
C MET A 295 13.50 -14.32 -10.34
N MET A 296 12.68 -15.30 -9.94
CA MET A 296 11.65 -15.12 -8.92
C MET A 296 12.23 -14.95 -7.51
N LEU A 297 13.37 -15.58 -7.24
CA LEU A 297 14.08 -15.51 -5.97
C LEU A 297 15.18 -14.43 -5.96
N TRP A 298 15.42 -13.78 -7.10
CA TRP A 298 16.46 -12.77 -7.22
C TRP A 298 16.09 -11.52 -6.44
N VAL A 299 16.77 -11.35 -5.32
CA VAL A 299 16.82 -10.09 -4.57
C VAL A 299 18.13 -9.42 -4.94
N PRO A 300 18.15 -8.21 -5.52
CA PRO A 300 19.38 -7.52 -5.85
C PRO A 300 20.35 -7.50 -4.66
N GLY A 301 21.58 -7.98 -4.86
CA GLY A 301 22.54 -8.20 -3.77
C GLY A 301 22.88 -6.97 -2.93
N SER A 302 22.73 -5.76 -3.51
CA SER A 302 22.84 -4.49 -2.80
C SER A 302 21.78 -4.30 -1.69
N TRP A 303 20.59 -4.89 -1.87
CA TRP A 303 19.50 -4.80 -0.89
C TRP A 303 19.69 -5.75 0.30
N GLN A 304 20.24 -6.93 0.07
CA GLN A 304 20.55 -7.88 1.15
C GLN A 304 21.66 -7.37 2.07
N HIS A 305 22.70 -6.75 1.50
CA HIS A 305 23.86 -6.28 2.27
C HIS A 305 23.52 -5.06 3.14
N ASN A 306 22.86 -4.08 2.57
CA ASN A 306 22.46 -2.88 3.30
C ASN A 306 21.43 -3.16 4.39
N TRP A 307 20.53 -4.12 4.16
CA TRP A 307 19.47 -4.44 5.11
C TRP A 307 19.99 -5.10 6.39
N LEU A 308 20.82 -6.13 6.26
CA LEU A 308 21.48 -6.80 7.39
C LEU A 308 22.44 -5.86 8.13
N VAL A 309 23.21 -5.07 7.40
CA VAL A 309 24.16 -4.11 7.98
C VAL A 309 23.40 -2.98 8.69
N THR A 310 22.32 -2.46 8.11
CA THR A 310 21.52 -1.41 8.74
C THR A 310 20.88 -1.91 10.06
N VAL A 311 20.29 -3.11 10.06
CA VAL A 311 19.72 -3.69 11.29
C VAL A 311 20.81 -3.98 12.34
N LEU A 312 21.97 -4.49 11.94
CA LEU A 312 23.07 -4.80 12.88
C LEU A 312 23.75 -3.55 13.43
N VAL A 313 23.91 -2.50 12.62
CA VAL A 313 24.57 -1.24 13.05
C VAL A 313 23.65 -0.39 13.93
N TYR A 314 22.33 -0.47 13.78
CA TYR A 314 21.39 0.29 14.62
C TYR A 314 20.87 -0.48 15.84
N CYS A 315 21.18 -1.78 15.96
CA CYS A 315 20.87 -2.58 17.15
C CYS A 315 22.10 -2.81 18.07
N SER A 316 23.28 -2.35 17.65
CA SER A 316 24.48 -2.26 18.49
C SER A 316 24.66 -0.84 19.04
#